data_ca97e63320437e8d47588bc66291a221
#
_entry.id   ca97e63320437e8d47588bc66291a221
#
_cell.length_a   1.000
_cell.length_b   1.000
_cell.length_c   1.000
_cell.angle_alpha   90.00
_cell.angle_beta   90.00
_cell.angle_gamma   90.00
#
_symmetry.space_group_name_H-M   'P 1'
#
loop_
_entity.id
_entity.type
_entity.pdbx_description
1 polymer ?
#
loop_
_entity_poly.entity_id
_entity_poly.type
_entity_poly.pdbx_seq_one_letter_code
_entity_poly.pdbx_strand_id
1 'polypeptide(L)'
;MSKTILITGATDGIGLETAKKLLQQGHTILAHGRNEEKLNKLTKELATTGKIETYLADLSSKDAVLYLAKEVAKNHSSINVLINNAAVLKTDVVTTDGLDVRFVVNTLAPYLLTKKLLPLLKDSGRVINVASAAQASVNFHALSGKAITLTDMEAYSQSKLALIMWSTTMSKI
;
A
#
# COMPACT_ATOMS: atom_id res chain seq x y z
N MET A 1 -0.18 -22.38 10.44
CA MET A 1 -1.49 -22.10 9.82
C MET A 1 -1.29 -21.16 8.63
N SER A 2 -1.97 -21.41 7.51
CA SER A 2 -1.98 -20.51 6.34
C SER A 2 -2.65 -19.17 6.71
N LYS A 3 -2.13 -18.06 6.16
CA LYS A 3 -2.66 -16.71 6.34
C LYS A 3 -3.05 -16.13 4.99
N THR A 4 -4.08 -15.27 4.97
CA THR A 4 -4.43 -14.43 3.82
C THR A 4 -3.78 -13.06 4.02
N ILE A 5 -2.95 -12.64 3.07
CA ILE A 5 -2.07 -11.46 3.20
C ILE A 5 -2.26 -10.56 1.98
N LEU A 6 -2.73 -9.34 2.19
CA LEU A 6 -2.78 -8.31 1.15
C LEU A 6 -1.47 -7.54 1.12
N ILE A 7 -0.86 -7.44 -0.07
CA ILE A 7 0.41 -6.71 -0.28
C ILE A 7 0.20 -5.65 -1.36
N THR A 8 0.35 -4.38 -1.01
CA THR A 8 0.32 -3.32 -2.01
C THR A 8 1.69 -3.17 -2.70
N GLY A 9 1.69 -2.94 -4.03
CA GLY A 9 2.93 -2.88 -4.82
C GLY A 9 3.66 -4.22 -4.90
N ALA A 10 2.92 -5.32 -5.07
CA ALA A 10 3.45 -6.69 -5.08
C ALA A 10 4.08 -7.11 -6.43
N THR A 11 4.11 -6.24 -7.43
CA THR A 11 4.55 -6.60 -8.80
C THR A 11 6.03 -6.31 -9.06
N ASP A 12 6.74 -5.70 -8.11
CA ASP A 12 8.15 -5.31 -8.28
C ASP A 12 8.87 -5.19 -6.92
N GLY A 13 10.22 -5.21 -6.96
CA GLY A 13 11.09 -4.92 -5.82
C GLY A 13 10.76 -5.72 -4.55
N ILE A 14 10.74 -5.03 -3.41
CA ILE A 14 10.50 -5.63 -2.08
C ILE A 14 9.14 -6.32 -2.01
N GLY A 15 8.10 -5.73 -2.59
CA GLY A 15 6.76 -6.32 -2.58
C GLY A 15 6.67 -7.65 -3.31
N LEU A 16 7.33 -7.76 -4.46
CA LEU A 16 7.41 -8.99 -5.25
C LEU A 16 8.14 -10.10 -4.48
N GLU A 17 9.32 -9.80 -3.95
CA GLU A 17 10.10 -10.79 -3.20
C GLU A 17 9.41 -11.22 -1.90
N THR A 18 8.70 -10.29 -1.24
CA THR A 18 7.86 -10.61 -0.09
C THR A 18 6.72 -11.55 -0.47
N ALA A 19 6.03 -11.28 -1.59
CA ALA A 19 4.95 -12.12 -2.08
C ALA A 19 5.43 -13.55 -2.40
N LYS A 20 6.55 -13.68 -3.11
CA LYS A 20 7.18 -14.97 -3.43
C LYS A 20 7.49 -15.77 -2.16
N LYS A 21 8.18 -15.13 -1.20
CA LYS A 21 8.60 -15.79 0.03
C LYS A 21 7.41 -16.25 0.88
N LEU A 22 6.36 -15.44 0.98
CA LEU A 22 5.17 -15.78 1.75
C LEU A 22 4.34 -16.88 1.06
N LEU A 23 4.26 -16.89 -0.28
CA LEU A 23 3.66 -18.01 -1.04
C LEU A 23 4.38 -19.34 -0.78
N GLN A 24 5.73 -19.33 -0.82
CA GLN A 24 6.54 -20.53 -0.51
C GLN A 24 6.31 -21.04 0.93
N GLN A 25 5.92 -20.18 1.85
CA GLN A 25 5.54 -20.55 3.22
C GLN A 25 4.09 -21.05 3.35
N GLY A 26 3.36 -21.20 2.23
CA GLY A 26 2.00 -21.72 2.20
C GLY A 26 0.92 -20.70 2.55
N HIS A 27 1.20 -19.39 2.44
CA HIS A 27 0.21 -18.34 2.65
C HIS A 27 -0.54 -18.02 1.35
N THR A 28 -1.77 -17.51 1.47
CA THR A 28 -2.54 -16.94 0.34
C THR A 28 -2.17 -15.47 0.18
N ILE A 29 -1.78 -15.05 -1.03
CA ILE A 29 -1.38 -13.68 -1.32
C ILE A 29 -2.43 -12.98 -2.16
N LEU A 30 -2.90 -11.83 -1.67
CA LEU A 30 -3.68 -10.86 -2.40
C LEU A 30 -2.71 -9.80 -2.91
N ALA A 31 -2.29 -9.93 -4.16
CA ALA A 31 -1.25 -9.11 -4.76
C ALA A 31 -1.86 -7.89 -5.45
N HIS A 32 -1.60 -6.69 -4.92
CA HIS A 32 -2.02 -5.46 -5.57
C HIS A 32 -0.90 -4.85 -6.42
N GLY A 33 -1.27 -4.32 -7.59
CA GLY A 33 -0.42 -3.56 -8.49
C GLY A 33 -1.22 -2.57 -9.33
N ARG A 34 -0.54 -1.56 -9.92
CA ARG A 34 -1.16 -0.57 -10.82
C ARG A 34 -1.01 -0.89 -12.31
N ASN A 35 -0.28 -1.93 -12.65
CA ASN A 35 -0.05 -2.36 -14.03
C ASN A 35 -0.57 -3.78 -14.23
N GLU A 36 -1.55 -3.91 -15.12
CA GLU A 36 -2.23 -5.17 -15.40
C GLU A 36 -1.29 -6.23 -16.00
N GLU A 37 -0.40 -5.83 -16.90
CA GLU A 37 0.55 -6.76 -17.53
C GLU A 37 1.52 -7.36 -16.49
N LYS A 38 2.02 -6.52 -15.55
CA LYS A 38 2.86 -7.00 -14.45
C LYS A 38 2.10 -7.93 -13.50
N LEU A 39 0.81 -7.66 -13.21
CA LEU A 39 -0.03 -8.55 -12.42
C LEU A 39 -0.26 -9.89 -13.13
N ASN A 40 -0.55 -9.86 -14.43
CA ASN A 40 -0.73 -11.07 -15.24
C ASN A 40 0.56 -11.91 -15.30
N LYS A 41 1.71 -11.26 -15.45
CA LYS A 41 3.02 -11.93 -15.38
C LYS A 41 3.25 -12.57 -14.03
N LEU A 42 3.02 -11.82 -12.93
CA LEU A 42 3.13 -12.30 -11.56
C LEU A 42 2.27 -13.56 -11.33
N THR A 43 1.02 -13.52 -11.76
CA THR A 43 0.11 -14.68 -11.62
C THR A 43 0.64 -15.90 -12.34
N LYS A 44 1.11 -15.74 -13.59
CA LYS A 44 1.68 -16.86 -14.38
C LYS A 44 2.92 -17.46 -13.73
N GLU A 45 3.82 -16.60 -13.24
CA GLU A 45 5.08 -17.04 -12.61
C GLU A 45 4.86 -17.77 -11.28
N LEU A 46 3.84 -17.39 -10.52
CA LEU A 46 3.61 -17.89 -9.17
C LEU A 46 2.45 -18.88 -9.03
N ALA A 47 1.72 -19.16 -10.11
CA ALA A 47 0.54 -20.05 -10.09
C ALA A 47 0.84 -21.45 -9.53
N THR A 48 2.05 -21.97 -9.74
CA THR A 48 2.48 -23.29 -9.25
C THR A 48 3.03 -23.26 -7.82
N THR A 49 3.31 -22.05 -7.29
CA THR A 49 3.94 -21.90 -5.97
C THR A 49 2.90 -21.87 -4.84
N GLY A 50 1.70 -21.36 -5.10
CA GLY A 50 0.66 -21.27 -4.09
C GLY A 50 -0.54 -20.44 -4.54
N LYS A 51 -1.46 -20.15 -3.60
CA LYS A 51 -2.67 -19.39 -3.89
C LYS A 51 -2.37 -17.89 -3.97
N ILE A 52 -2.50 -17.32 -5.16
CA ILE A 52 -2.36 -15.88 -5.44
C ILE A 52 -3.62 -15.34 -6.12
N GLU A 53 -4.09 -14.20 -5.67
CA GLU A 53 -5.17 -13.43 -6.26
C GLU A 53 -4.65 -12.02 -6.55
N THR A 54 -5.07 -11.40 -7.66
CA THR A 54 -4.55 -10.10 -8.08
C THR A 54 -5.61 -9.01 -8.02
N TYR A 55 -5.19 -7.83 -7.64
CA TYR A 55 -6.04 -6.63 -7.54
C TYR A 55 -5.38 -5.47 -8.27
N LEU A 56 -6.05 -4.97 -9.29
CA LEU A 56 -5.61 -3.81 -10.06
C LEU A 56 -6.20 -2.54 -9.46
N ALA A 57 -5.33 -1.61 -9.05
CA ALA A 57 -5.75 -0.27 -8.62
C ALA A 57 -4.58 0.72 -8.73
N ASP A 58 -4.87 2.00 -8.99
CA ASP A 58 -3.88 3.07 -8.87
C ASP A 58 -4.08 3.80 -7.53
N LEU A 59 -3.13 3.65 -6.62
CA LEU A 59 -3.20 4.26 -5.29
C LEU A 59 -3.02 5.79 -5.31
N SER A 60 -2.76 6.41 -6.45
CA SER A 60 -2.83 7.85 -6.61
C SER A 60 -4.27 8.38 -6.69
N SER A 61 -5.25 7.49 -6.91
CA SER A 61 -6.68 7.80 -6.95
C SER A 61 -7.37 7.32 -5.68
N LYS A 62 -8.02 8.24 -4.97
CA LYS A 62 -8.85 7.94 -3.79
C LYS A 62 -9.95 6.91 -4.12
N ASP A 63 -10.61 7.06 -5.27
CA ASP A 63 -11.69 6.17 -5.67
C ASP A 63 -11.18 4.76 -5.98
N ALA A 64 -9.99 4.65 -6.57
CA ALA A 64 -9.35 3.36 -6.81
C ALA A 64 -8.93 2.67 -5.49
N VAL A 65 -8.50 3.41 -4.48
CA VAL A 65 -8.23 2.87 -3.13
C VAL A 65 -9.52 2.35 -2.48
N LEU A 66 -10.62 3.09 -2.58
CA LEU A 66 -11.93 2.67 -2.06
C LEU A 66 -12.46 1.44 -2.80
N TYR A 67 -12.30 1.40 -4.13
CA TYR A 67 -12.64 0.26 -4.95
C TYR A 67 -11.85 -0.99 -4.55
N LEU A 68 -10.53 -0.86 -4.41
CA LEU A 68 -9.65 -1.94 -3.93
C LEU A 68 -10.14 -2.51 -2.60
N ALA A 69 -10.41 -1.65 -1.63
CA ALA A 69 -10.90 -2.08 -0.32
C ALA A 69 -12.24 -2.83 -0.43
N LYS A 70 -13.16 -2.32 -1.27
CA LYS A 70 -14.47 -2.93 -1.53
C LYS A 70 -14.34 -4.31 -2.17
N GLU A 71 -13.50 -4.45 -3.20
CA GLU A 71 -13.31 -5.74 -3.88
C GLU A 71 -12.66 -6.78 -2.96
N VAL A 72 -11.68 -6.38 -2.13
CA VAL A 72 -11.12 -7.28 -1.11
C VAL A 72 -12.19 -7.70 -0.11
N ALA A 73 -13.00 -6.77 0.39
CA ALA A 73 -14.07 -7.07 1.35
C ALA A 73 -15.21 -7.93 0.76
N LYS A 74 -15.46 -7.81 -0.53
CA LYS A 74 -16.45 -8.64 -1.25
C LYS A 74 -15.99 -10.10 -1.37
N ASN A 75 -14.71 -10.33 -1.59
CA ASN A 75 -14.15 -11.66 -1.87
C ASN A 75 -13.64 -12.37 -0.61
N HIS A 76 -13.39 -11.64 0.48
CA HIS A 76 -12.83 -12.18 1.71
C HIS A 76 -13.58 -11.70 2.94
N SER A 77 -14.01 -12.61 3.78
CA SER A 77 -14.64 -12.32 5.08
C SER A 77 -13.61 -11.93 6.15
N SER A 78 -12.33 -12.22 5.92
CA SER A 78 -11.20 -11.82 6.77
C SER A 78 -9.89 -11.88 6.02
N ILE A 79 -8.95 -11.00 6.42
CA ILE A 79 -7.54 -11.05 6.06
C ILE A 79 -6.71 -11.05 7.33
N ASN A 80 -5.55 -11.71 7.31
CA ASN A 80 -4.69 -11.79 8.49
C ASN A 80 -3.68 -10.66 8.56
N VAL A 81 -3.20 -10.20 7.38
CA VAL A 81 -2.16 -9.15 7.30
C VAL A 81 -2.44 -8.23 6.12
N LEU A 82 -2.31 -6.94 6.36
CA LEU A 82 -2.19 -5.90 5.34
C LEU A 82 -0.75 -5.38 5.34
N ILE A 83 -0.06 -5.51 4.20
CA ILE A 83 1.29 -4.95 3.99
C ILE A 83 1.17 -3.76 3.04
N ASN A 84 1.24 -2.55 3.59
CA ASN A 84 1.34 -1.31 2.85
C ASN A 84 2.79 -1.10 2.41
N ASN A 85 3.13 -1.65 1.24
CA ASN A 85 4.48 -1.61 0.67
C ASN A 85 4.59 -0.65 -0.51
N ALA A 86 3.51 -0.42 -1.27
CA ALA A 86 3.55 0.49 -2.41
C ALA A 86 4.07 1.88 -2.03
N ALA A 87 5.00 2.41 -2.83
CA ALA A 87 5.55 3.73 -2.66
C ALA A 87 6.04 4.32 -3.98
N VAL A 88 6.07 5.65 -4.07
CA VAL A 88 6.67 6.41 -5.16
C VAL A 88 7.69 7.39 -4.61
N LEU A 89 8.82 7.54 -5.30
CA LEU A 89 9.86 8.53 -5.02
C LEU A 89 9.97 9.51 -6.18
N LYS A 90 10.37 9.03 -7.35
CA LYS A 90 10.47 9.82 -8.58
C LYS A 90 9.21 9.61 -9.42
N THR A 91 8.64 10.69 -9.91
CA THR A 91 7.45 10.66 -10.74
C THR A 91 7.29 11.98 -11.47
N ASP A 92 6.86 11.92 -12.72
CA ASP A 92 6.51 13.08 -13.53
C ASP A 92 5.07 13.57 -13.22
N VAL A 93 4.29 12.79 -12.51
CA VAL A 93 2.94 13.14 -12.08
C VAL A 93 3.01 13.91 -10.77
N VAL A 94 2.71 15.19 -10.83
CA VAL A 94 2.85 16.08 -9.66
C VAL A 94 1.66 16.02 -8.74
N THR A 95 0.43 15.91 -9.22
CA THR A 95 -0.74 15.89 -8.33
C THR A 95 -1.95 15.19 -8.93
N THR A 96 -2.62 14.43 -8.08
CA THR A 96 -4.04 14.13 -8.22
C THR A 96 -4.77 14.98 -7.17
N ASP A 97 -5.83 15.65 -7.52
CA ASP A 97 -6.66 16.48 -6.60
C ASP A 97 -5.88 17.60 -5.86
N GLY A 98 -4.83 18.17 -6.49
CA GLY A 98 -4.04 19.25 -5.89
C GLY A 98 -3.03 18.82 -4.83
N LEU A 99 -2.87 17.51 -4.59
CA LEU A 99 -1.91 16.96 -3.64
C LEU A 99 -0.68 16.38 -4.35
N ASP A 100 0.48 16.48 -3.74
CA ASP A 100 1.66 15.79 -4.22
C ASP A 100 1.44 14.26 -4.17
N VAL A 101 1.68 13.60 -5.30
CA VAL A 101 1.42 12.16 -5.45
C VAL A 101 2.18 11.30 -4.43
N ARG A 102 3.33 11.76 -3.92
CA ARG A 102 4.08 11.05 -2.89
C ARG A 102 3.34 11.03 -1.56
N PHE A 103 2.70 12.13 -1.18
CA PHE A 103 1.82 12.13 0.00
C PHE A 103 0.57 11.26 -0.24
N VAL A 104 0.00 11.32 -1.45
CA VAL A 104 -1.18 10.50 -1.78
C VAL A 104 -0.84 9.02 -1.68
N VAL A 105 0.17 8.53 -2.41
CA VAL A 105 0.49 7.11 -2.51
C VAL A 105 1.17 6.56 -1.25
N ASN A 106 2.09 7.34 -0.64
CA ASN A 106 2.91 6.81 0.46
C ASN A 106 2.27 7.02 1.85
N THR A 107 1.28 7.94 1.97
CA THR A 107 0.70 8.33 3.27
C THR A 107 -0.80 8.16 3.30
N LEU A 108 -1.54 8.81 2.39
CA LEU A 108 -3.01 8.88 2.45
C LEU A 108 -3.66 7.58 1.99
N ALA A 109 -3.18 6.98 0.90
CA ALA A 109 -3.70 5.72 0.39
C ALA A 109 -3.56 4.57 1.41
N PRO A 110 -2.39 4.32 2.02
CA PRO A 110 -2.26 3.29 3.04
C PRO A 110 -3.09 3.59 4.30
N TYR A 111 -3.24 4.86 4.69
CA TYR A 111 -4.16 5.24 5.78
C TYR A 111 -5.60 4.89 5.46
N LEU A 112 -6.09 5.31 4.30
CA LEU A 112 -7.47 5.07 3.86
C LEU A 112 -7.75 3.57 3.69
N LEU A 113 -6.85 2.85 3.02
CA LEU A 113 -6.95 1.41 2.82
C LEU A 113 -6.99 0.67 4.17
N THR A 114 -6.09 1.01 5.09
CA THR A 114 -6.08 0.45 6.44
C THR A 114 -7.42 0.68 7.15
N LYS A 115 -7.92 1.92 7.19
CA LYS A 115 -9.22 2.23 7.81
C LYS A 115 -10.37 1.41 7.23
N LYS A 116 -10.39 1.21 5.92
CA LYS A 116 -11.47 0.47 5.24
C LYS A 116 -11.38 -1.03 5.46
N LEU A 117 -10.17 -1.57 5.65
CA LEU A 117 -9.95 -3.00 5.84
C LEU A 117 -9.84 -3.44 7.32
N LEU A 118 -9.82 -2.49 8.28
CA LEU A 118 -9.81 -2.85 9.71
C LEU A 118 -10.86 -3.90 10.11
N PRO A 119 -12.13 -3.82 9.65
CA PRO A 119 -13.13 -4.84 10.00
C PRO A 119 -12.78 -6.26 9.54
N LEU A 120 -11.97 -6.41 8.47
CA LEU A 120 -11.53 -7.70 7.96
C LEU A 120 -10.34 -8.26 8.73
N LEU A 121 -9.54 -7.41 9.37
CA LEU A 121 -8.33 -7.80 10.11
C LEU A 121 -8.66 -8.48 11.45
N LYS A 122 -9.82 -8.21 12.03
CA LYS A 122 -10.24 -8.72 13.32
C LYS A 122 -9.18 -8.48 14.42
N ASP A 123 -9.37 -9.06 15.60
CA ASP A 123 -8.50 -8.82 16.77
C ASP A 123 -7.07 -9.35 16.63
N SER A 124 -6.85 -10.35 15.78
CA SER A 124 -5.53 -10.97 15.53
C SER A 124 -4.83 -10.49 14.28
N GLY A 125 -5.45 -9.57 13.55
CA GLY A 125 -4.92 -9.02 12.31
C GLY A 125 -3.72 -8.10 12.53
N ARG A 126 -2.92 -7.90 11.49
CA ARG A 126 -1.75 -7.00 11.52
C ARG A 126 -1.73 -6.08 10.33
N VAL A 127 -1.37 -4.83 10.57
CA VAL A 127 -1.00 -3.86 9.53
C VAL A 127 0.51 -3.63 9.59
N ILE A 128 1.18 -3.79 8.47
CA ILE A 128 2.62 -3.55 8.31
C ILE A 128 2.78 -2.39 7.34
N ASN A 129 3.33 -1.28 7.79
CA ASN A 129 3.64 -0.13 6.96
C ASN A 129 5.13 -0.11 6.65
N VAL A 130 5.48 -0.23 5.35
CA VAL A 130 6.89 -0.16 4.92
C VAL A 130 7.33 1.29 4.90
N ALA A 131 8.05 1.67 5.96
CA ALA A 131 8.61 3.00 6.14
C ALA A 131 9.93 3.19 5.36
N SER A 132 10.71 4.18 5.74
CA SER A 132 12.04 4.46 5.18
C SER A 132 12.93 5.05 6.26
N ALA A 133 14.26 4.91 6.13
CA ALA A 133 15.22 5.66 6.91
C ALA A 133 15.27 7.15 6.47
N ALA A 134 14.90 7.44 5.21
CA ALA A 134 14.76 8.81 4.72
C ALA A 134 13.49 9.44 5.33
N GLN A 135 13.68 10.36 6.27
CA GLN A 135 12.63 11.08 6.99
C GLN A 135 12.97 12.57 7.08
N ALA A 136 11.95 13.41 6.98
CA ALA A 136 12.06 14.85 7.17
C ALA A 136 10.78 15.38 7.83
N SER A 137 10.89 16.49 8.58
CA SER A 137 9.75 17.12 9.26
C SER A 137 8.61 17.42 8.29
N VAL A 138 7.40 16.98 8.64
CA VAL A 138 6.24 17.12 7.76
C VAL A 138 5.79 18.57 7.67
N ASN A 139 5.79 19.13 6.48
CA ASN A 139 5.14 20.40 6.18
C ASN A 139 3.65 20.16 5.95
N PHE A 140 2.82 20.49 6.92
CA PHE A 140 1.37 20.30 6.83
C PHE A 140 0.68 21.14 5.75
N HIS A 141 1.28 22.26 5.34
CA HIS A 141 0.77 23.03 4.20
C HIS A 141 0.98 22.27 2.89
N ALA A 142 2.18 21.70 2.68
CA ALA A 142 2.44 20.85 1.52
C ALA A 142 1.55 19.59 1.52
N LEU A 143 1.41 18.93 2.67
CA LEU A 143 0.54 17.76 2.83
C LEU A 143 -0.94 18.08 2.53
N SER A 144 -1.40 19.31 2.80
CA SER A 144 -2.76 19.76 2.53
C SER A 144 -2.99 20.35 1.13
N GLY A 145 -1.99 20.25 0.24
CA GLY A 145 -2.09 20.75 -1.14
C GLY A 145 -1.93 22.26 -1.30
N LYS A 146 -1.48 22.98 -0.27
CA LYS A 146 -1.06 24.38 -0.44
C LYS A 146 0.24 24.41 -1.25
N ALA A 147 0.30 25.34 -2.22
CA ALA A 147 1.41 25.44 -3.18
C ALA A 147 2.77 25.66 -2.50
N ILE A 148 3.43 24.57 -2.19
CA ILE A 148 4.83 24.53 -1.72
C ILE A 148 5.56 23.58 -2.64
N THR A 149 6.58 24.07 -3.34
CA THR A 149 7.42 23.24 -4.19
C THR A 149 8.40 22.47 -3.31
N LEU A 150 8.32 21.16 -3.35
CA LEU A 150 9.27 20.25 -2.71
C LEU A 150 10.04 19.50 -3.78
N THR A 151 11.30 19.19 -3.50
CA THR A 151 12.06 18.22 -4.30
C THR A 151 11.47 16.81 -4.11
N ASP A 152 11.77 15.90 -5.04
CA ASP A 152 11.34 14.50 -4.94
C ASP A 152 11.71 13.87 -3.59
N MET A 153 12.94 14.10 -3.13
CA MET A 153 13.44 13.54 -1.89
C MET A 153 12.79 14.17 -0.65
N GLU A 154 12.54 15.48 -0.66
CA GLU A 154 11.85 16.14 0.44
C GLU A 154 10.42 15.64 0.59
N ALA A 155 9.65 15.60 -0.51
CA ALA A 155 8.28 15.10 -0.48
C ALA A 155 8.21 13.62 -0.08
N TYR A 156 9.13 12.79 -0.60
CA TYR A 156 9.25 11.39 -0.22
C TYR A 156 9.54 11.23 1.28
N SER A 157 10.58 11.90 1.78
CA SER A 157 11.01 11.80 3.18
C SER A 157 9.92 12.26 4.15
N GLN A 158 9.22 13.34 3.82
CA GLN A 158 8.08 13.84 4.58
C GLN A 158 6.91 12.85 4.54
N SER A 159 6.61 12.27 3.37
CA SER A 159 5.54 11.29 3.23
C SER A 159 5.79 10.03 4.08
N LYS A 160 7.05 9.59 4.16
CA LYS A 160 7.43 8.43 4.98
C LYS A 160 7.39 8.71 6.48
N LEU A 161 7.73 9.92 6.91
CA LEU A 161 7.52 10.32 8.31
C LEU A 161 6.02 10.43 8.64
N ALA A 162 5.21 11.03 7.76
CA ALA A 162 3.76 11.12 7.95
C ALA A 162 3.10 9.73 8.07
N LEU A 163 3.57 8.74 7.29
CA LEU A 163 3.17 7.34 7.41
C LEU A 163 3.43 6.79 8.82
N ILE A 164 4.62 7.02 9.38
CA ILE A 164 4.99 6.58 10.73
C ILE A 164 4.12 7.27 11.78
N MET A 165 3.91 8.58 11.65
CA MET A 165 3.12 9.36 12.61
C MET A 165 1.70 8.81 12.76
N TRP A 166 0.95 8.63 11.67
CA TRP A 166 -0.40 8.10 11.77
C TRP A 166 -0.42 6.62 12.18
N SER A 167 0.58 5.83 11.75
CA SER A 167 0.71 4.43 12.13
C SER A 167 0.84 4.28 13.65
N THR A 168 1.73 5.09 14.26
CA THR A 168 1.92 5.12 15.72
C THR A 168 0.66 5.59 16.47
N THR A 169 -0.06 6.56 15.91
CA THR A 169 -1.31 7.06 16.51
C THR A 169 -2.40 5.98 16.44
N MET A 170 -2.55 5.35 15.29
CA MET A 170 -3.59 4.32 15.08
C MET A 170 -3.35 3.05 15.90
N SER A 171 -2.10 2.71 16.22
CA SER A 171 -1.77 1.53 17.03
C SER A 171 -2.19 1.63 18.51
N LYS A 172 -2.66 2.81 18.94
CA LYS A 172 -3.11 3.07 20.33
C LYS A 172 -4.63 3.00 20.50
N ILE A 173 -5.34 2.81 19.38
CA ILE A 173 -6.80 2.74 19.34
C ILE A 173 -7.23 1.26 19.22
#